data_3e78b8ec640c00bd79524195dc75867e
#
_entry.id   3e78b8ec640c00bd79524195dc75867e
#
_cell.length_a   1.000
_cell.length_b   1.000
_cell.length_c   1.000
_cell.angle_alpha   90.00
_cell.angle_beta   90.00
_cell.angle_gamma   90.00
#
_symmetry.space_group_name_H-M   'P 1'
#
loop_
_entity.id
_entity.type
_entity.pdbx_description
1 polymer ?
#
loop_
_entity_poly.entity_id
_entity_poly.type
_entity_poly.pdbx_seq_one_letter_code
_entity_poly.pdbx_strand_id
1 'polypeptide(L)'
;MTLNQTENMVTALLTFSFAVLGLTFLLGANPNALIATFKFYSLDTMLSESALGAFSGIALLLLPLMTIAARFNLVSAKAVTLYAAFVTAIPLLTLLSPTRWMADLGGFPIIGSGQGIIKYFAVLPLFLFLFYREKFSHKQLTYLNFAPVAMVLLWIGGMKFFEFEANAIVGLVETSPFMSWLYAVFSVQGASNVIGGFDVLFALLLGAGIFTKNKPVIIASGLACLSVFLMTQTFLFTVPDTFNSTTIVNRLGQFIIKDLWFVANLAVVAYFTLFEAVSREREETQLSQSPQ
;
A
#
# COMPACT_ATOMS: atom_id res chain seq x y z
N MET A 1 0.43 21.34 3.95
CA MET A 1 1.46 20.29 4.17
C MET A 1 2.72 20.71 3.43
N THR A 2 3.88 20.75 4.10
CA THR A 2 5.17 21.10 3.48
C THR A 2 5.85 19.85 2.90
N LEU A 3 6.88 20.03 2.07
CA LEU A 3 7.68 18.93 1.54
C LEU A 3 8.27 18.07 2.65
N ASN A 4 8.89 18.70 3.65
CA ASN A 4 9.50 17.99 4.79
C ASN A 4 8.46 17.18 5.60
N GLN A 5 7.26 17.73 5.81
CA GLN A 5 6.17 16.99 6.46
C GLN A 5 5.75 15.77 5.63
N THR A 6 5.69 15.90 4.29
CA THR A 6 5.36 14.79 3.39
C THR A 6 6.43 13.71 3.44
N GLU A 7 7.72 14.09 3.35
CA GLU A 7 8.84 13.15 3.45
C GLU A 7 8.86 12.41 4.79
N ASN A 8 8.64 13.12 5.89
CA ASN A 8 8.62 12.52 7.22
C ASN A 8 7.45 11.54 7.37
N MET A 9 6.26 11.90 6.87
CA MET A 9 5.09 11.02 6.88
C MET A 9 5.33 9.76 6.03
N VAL A 10 5.84 9.92 4.81
CA VAL A 10 6.17 8.78 3.93
C VAL A 10 7.21 7.88 4.60
N THR A 11 8.27 8.46 5.16
CA THR A 11 9.30 7.71 5.88
C THR A 11 8.70 6.94 7.07
N ALA A 12 7.87 7.59 7.88
CA ALA A 12 7.24 6.97 9.05
C ALA A 12 6.33 5.80 8.65
N LEU A 13 5.47 5.98 7.64
CA LEU A 13 4.55 4.93 7.19
C LEU A 13 5.29 3.73 6.58
N LEU A 14 6.34 3.98 5.78
CA LEU A 14 7.19 2.92 5.24
C LEU A 14 7.93 2.17 6.34
N THR A 15 8.61 2.89 7.23
CA THR A 15 9.40 2.27 8.29
C THR A 15 8.53 1.47 9.25
N PHE A 16 7.38 2.02 9.65
CA PHE A 16 6.44 1.32 10.52
C PHE A 16 5.90 0.04 9.86
N SER A 17 5.38 0.14 8.63
CA SER A 17 4.78 -1.01 7.94
C SER A 17 5.79 -2.12 7.66
N PHE A 18 6.99 -1.79 7.20
CA PHE A 18 8.04 -2.77 6.97
C PHE A 18 8.59 -3.37 8.26
N ALA A 19 8.67 -2.59 9.35
CA ALA A 19 9.05 -3.12 10.67
C ALA A 19 8.02 -4.14 11.17
N VAL A 20 6.73 -3.81 11.11
CA VAL A 20 5.65 -4.74 11.48
C VAL A 20 5.69 -6.01 10.63
N LEU A 21 5.78 -5.88 9.30
CA LEU A 21 5.83 -7.03 8.40
C LEU A 21 7.07 -7.89 8.65
N GLY A 22 8.23 -7.27 8.82
CA GLY A 22 9.48 -7.98 9.05
C GLY A 22 9.49 -8.73 10.37
N LEU A 23 9.06 -8.10 11.47
CA LEU A 23 8.92 -8.76 12.76
C LEU A 23 7.90 -9.90 12.71
N THR A 24 6.79 -9.69 12.01
CA THR A 24 5.73 -10.70 11.86
C THR A 24 6.26 -11.96 11.17
N PHE A 25 7.03 -11.82 10.08
CA PHE A 25 7.64 -12.98 9.42
C PHE A 25 8.76 -13.61 10.26
N LEU A 26 9.55 -12.81 10.93
CA LEU A 26 10.61 -13.30 11.82
C LEU A 26 10.05 -14.17 12.97
N LEU A 27 8.85 -13.85 13.44
CA LEU A 27 8.11 -14.60 14.44
C LEU A 27 7.32 -15.80 13.87
N GLY A 28 7.48 -16.12 12.59
CA GLY A 28 6.92 -17.32 11.95
C GLY A 28 5.48 -17.21 11.47
N ALA A 29 4.95 -16.00 11.30
CA ALA A 29 3.60 -15.83 10.77
C ALA A 29 3.51 -16.16 9.27
N ASN A 30 2.34 -16.73 8.88
CA ASN A 30 1.95 -16.96 7.50
C ASN A 30 2.98 -17.74 6.65
N PRO A 31 3.45 -18.92 7.12
CA PRO A 31 4.48 -19.69 6.41
C PRO A 31 4.04 -20.07 5.00
N ASN A 32 2.76 -20.35 4.78
CA ASN A 32 2.22 -20.72 3.46
C ASN A 32 2.44 -19.64 2.39
N ALA A 33 2.37 -18.35 2.75
CA ALA A 33 2.64 -17.27 1.82
C ALA A 33 4.11 -17.19 1.42
N LEU A 34 5.01 -17.47 2.37
CA LEU A 34 6.46 -17.56 2.13
C LEU A 34 6.77 -18.77 1.26
N ILE A 35 6.27 -19.96 1.63
CA ILE A 35 6.44 -21.20 0.86
C ILE A 35 5.97 -20.97 -0.58
N ALA A 36 4.78 -20.41 -0.80
CA ALA A 36 4.28 -20.13 -2.15
C ALA A 36 5.18 -19.14 -2.93
N THR A 37 5.82 -18.18 -2.24
CA THR A 37 6.76 -17.25 -2.87
C THR A 37 8.07 -17.95 -3.21
N PHE A 38 8.65 -18.71 -2.30
CA PHE A 38 9.92 -19.40 -2.51
C PHE A 38 9.77 -20.57 -3.49
N LYS A 39 8.61 -21.25 -3.52
CA LYS A 39 8.27 -22.28 -4.51
C LYS A 39 8.31 -21.77 -5.95
N PHE A 40 7.90 -20.54 -6.19
CA PHE A 40 8.02 -19.91 -7.50
C PHE A 40 9.47 -19.86 -7.98
N TYR A 41 10.42 -19.75 -7.06
CA TYR A 41 11.86 -19.74 -7.32
C TYR A 41 12.53 -21.11 -7.15
N SER A 42 11.76 -22.18 -6.88
CA SER A 42 12.27 -23.54 -6.60
C SER A 42 13.21 -23.59 -5.38
N LEU A 43 12.98 -22.72 -4.38
CA LEU A 43 13.81 -22.61 -3.18
C LEU A 43 13.10 -23.11 -1.91
N ASP A 44 11.85 -23.53 -2.01
CA ASP A 44 11.00 -23.96 -0.88
C ASP A 44 11.47 -25.27 -0.22
N THR A 45 12.20 -26.09 -0.93
CA THR A 45 12.78 -27.36 -0.41
C THR A 45 14.19 -27.19 0.15
N MET A 46 14.82 -26.05 -0.08
CA MET A 46 16.22 -25.80 0.33
C MET A 46 16.34 -25.30 1.77
N LEU A 47 15.28 -24.71 2.33
CA LEU A 47 15.25 -24.07 3.61
C LEU A 47 14.02 -24.53 4.42
N SER A 48 14.17 -24.64 5.75
CA SER A 48 13.04 -24.86 6.64
C SER A 48 12.09 -23.65 6.67
N GLU A 49 10.83 -23.85 7.05
CA GLU A 49 9.84 -22.76 7.19
C GLU A 49 10.35 -21.65 8.12
N SER A 50 10.99 -22.01 9.23
CA SER A 50 11.58 -21.04 10.15
C SER A 50 12.72 -20.25 9.51
N ALA A 51 13.55 -20.89 8.69
CA ALA A 51 14.63 -20.21 7.97
C ALA A 51 14.07 -19.27 6.89
N LEU A 52 13.00 -19.66 6.17
CA LEU A 52 12.30 -18.79 5.22
C LEU A 52 11.69 -17.58 5.92
N GLY A 53 11.07 -17.78 7.10
CA GLY A 53 10.55 -16.71 7.94
C GLY A 53 11.64 -15.75 8.40
N ALA A 54 12.74 -16.28 8.94
CA ALA A 54 13.88 -15.49 9.40
C ALA A 54 14.52 -14.68 8.26
N PHE A 55 14.78 -15.31 7.12
CA PHE A 55 15.33 -14.63 5.94
C PHE A 55 14.42 -13.49 5.45
N SER A 56 13.13 -13.77 5.29
CA SER A 56 12.16 -12.77 4.83
C SER A 56 11.98 -11.65 5.85
N GLY A 57 11.91 -11.99 7.15
CA GLY A 57 11.77 -11.03 8.23
C GLY A 57 12.98 -10.09 8.31
N ILE A 58 14.19 -10.62 8.26
CA ILE A 58 15.43 -9.83 8.26
C ILE A 58 15.50 -8.94 7.02
N ALA A 59 15.18 -9.48 5.84
CA ALA A 59 15.18 -8.71 4.60
C ALA A 59 14.20 -7.52 4.66
N LEU A 60 13.00 -7.72 5.21
CA LEU A 60 12.03 -6.64 5.38
C LEU A 60 12.44 -5.64 6.47
N LEU A 61 13.07 -6.08 7.58
CA LEU A 61 13.56 -5.20 8.65
C LEU A 61 14.76 -4.35 8.24
N LEU A 62 15.59 -4.87 7.34
CA LEU A 62 16.74 -4.12 6.85
C LEU A 62 16.32 -2.87 6.06
N LEU A 63 15.16 -2.92 5.37
CA LEU A 63 14.67 -1.79 4.57
C LEU A 63 14.36 -0.53 5.40
N PRO A 64 13.59 -0.57 6.50
CA PRO A 64 13.39 0.60 7.36
C PRO A 64 14.71 1.10 7.98
N LEU A 65 15.62 0.22 8.39
CA LEU A 65 16.93 0.60 8.92
C LEU A 65 17.74 1.36 7.87
N MET A 66 17.82 0.84 6.65
CA MET A 66 18.51 1.52 5.55
C MET A 66 17.82 2.84 5.16
N THR A 67 16.49 2.90 5.22
CA THR A 67 15.73 4.12 4.93
C THR A 67 16.06 5.23 5.92
N ILE A 68 16.05 4.90 7.22
CA ILE A 68 16.43 5.85 8.28
C ILE A 68 17.91 6.24 8.10
N ALA A 69 18.81 5.28 7.94
CA ALA A 69 20.23 5.56 7.74
C ALA A 69 20.51 6.47 6.54
N ALA A 70 19.77 6.29 5.44
CA ALA A 70 19.89 7.15 4.25
C ALA A 70 19.42 8.60 4.51
N ARG A 71 18.43 8.81 5.39
CA ARG A 71 18.01 10.16 5.81
C ARG A 71 19.12 10.90 6.59
N PHE A 72 20.02 10.16 7.24
CA PHE A 72 21.19 10.71 7.94
C PHE A 72 22.48 10.63 7.09
N ASN A 73 22.39 10.33 5.79
CA ASN A 73 23.51 10.16 4.87
C ASN A 73 24.53 9.05 5.29
N LEU A 74 24.11 8.10 6.11
CA LEU A 74 24.94 6.94 6.50
C LEU A 74 24.91 5.83 5.45
N VAL A 75 23.88 5.79 4.62
CA VAL A 75 23.70 4.87 3.50
C VAL A 75 23.35 5.68 2.26
N SER A 76 23.87 5.30 1.10
CA SER A 76 23.57 6.03 -0.14
C SER A 76 22.11 5.84 -0.59
N ALA A 77 21.51 6.90 -1.13
CA ALA A 77 20.18 6.87 -1.72
C ALA A 77 20.04 5.76 -2.78
N LYS A 78 21.11 5.52 -3.54
CA LYS A 78 21.16 4.44 -4.55
C LYS A 78 21.03 3.06 -3.92
N ALA A 79 21.78 2.79 -2.85
CA ALA A 79 21.77 1.48 -2.18
C ALA A 79 20.40 1.17 -1.61
N VAL A 80 19.77 2.10 -0.87
CA VAL A 80 18.45 1.87 -0.29
C VAL A 80 17.36 1.71 -1.35
N THR A 81 17.40 2.51 -2.43
CA THR A 81 16.40 2.40 -3.51
C THR A 81 16.54 1.10 -4.30
N LEU A 82 17.77 0.66 -4.59
CA LEU A 82 18.01 -0.64 -5.24
C LEU A 82 17.59 -1.80 -4.33
N TYR A 83 17.83 -1.68 -3.03
CA TYR A 83 17.39 -2.68 -2.07
C TYR A 83 15.85 -2.74 -1.98
N ALA A 84 15.18 -1.60 -1.94
CA ALA A 84 13.71 -1.53 -2.00
C ALA A 84 13.16 -2.17 -3.28
N ALA A 85 13.77 -1.86 -4.44
CA ALA A 85 13.40 -2.46 -5.71
C ALA A 85 13.57 -3.99 -5.69
N PHE A 86 14.69 -4.49 -5.14
CA PHE A 86 14.95 -5.92 -5.00
C PHE A 86 13.93 -6.61 -4.10
N VAL A 87 13.73 -6.11 -2.87
CA VAL A 87 12.79 -6.69 -1.89
C VAL A 87 11.35 -6.71 -2.41
N THR A 88 10.95 -5.69 -3.18
CA THR A 88 9.59 -5.63 -3.76
C THR A 88 9.45 -6.45 -5.04
N ALA A 89 10.49 -6.57 -5.84
CA ALA A 89 10.47 -7.37 -7.07
C ALA A 89 10.27 -8.86 -6.79
N ILE A 90 10.87 -9.39 -5.70
CA ILE A 90 10.74 -10.81 -5.33
C ILE A 90 9.26 -11.24 -5.23
N PRO A 91 8.41 -10.66 -4.41
CA PRO A 91 7.00 -11.01 -4.38
C PRO A 91 6.28 -10.65 -5.69
N LEU A 92 6.57 -9.50 -6.32
CA LEU A 92 5.89 -9.05 -7.54
C LEU A 92 6.07 -10.01 -8.71
N LEU A 93 7.27 -10.56 -8.90
CA LEU A 93 7.52 -11.55 -9.96
C LEU A 93 6.66 -12.80 -9.81
N THR A 94 6.24 -13.16 -8.60
CA THR A 94 5.32 -14.28 -8.39
C THR A 94 3.93 -14.08 -9.01
N LEU A 95 3.56 -12.87 -9.41
CA LEU A 95 2.34 -12.62 -10.18
C LEU A 95 2.36 -13.30 -11.56
N LEU A 96 3.53 -13.69 -12.03
CA LEU A 96 3.67 -14.52 -13.24
C LEU A 96 3.24 -15.98 -13.00
N SER A 97 3.09 -16.40 -11.75
CA SER A 97 2.60 -17.74 -11.39
C SER A 97 1.08 -17.84 -11.50
N PRO A 98 0.55 -18.92 -12.13
CA PRO A 98 -0.89 -19.19 -12.13
C PRO A 98 -1.50 -19.27 -10.73
N THR A 99 -0.71 -19.63 -9.71
CA THR A 99 -1.18 -19.78 -8.31
C THR A 99 -1.61 -18.45 -7.66
N ARG A 100 -1.32 -17.32 -8.28
CA ARG A 100 -1.75 -15.99 -7.81
C ARG A 100 -3.14 -15.59 -8.30
N TRP A 101 -3.67 -16.31 -9.26
CA TRP A 101 -4.94 -16.05 -9.94
C TRP A 101 -5.98 -17.11 -9.59
N MET A 102 -7.25 -16.81 -9.79
CA MET A 102 -8.37 -17.71 -9.52
C MET A 102 -8.57 -18.65 -10.70
N ALA A 103 -7.90 -19.82 -10.67
CA ALA A 103 -7.93 -20.80 -11.77
C ALA A 103 -9.36 -21.26 -12.12
N ASP A 104 -10.20 -21.45 -11.09
CA ASP A 104 -11.59 -21.88 -11.24
C ASP A 104 -12.49 -20.84 -11.95
N LEU A 105 -12.02 -19.59 -12.04
CA LEU A 105 -12.70 -18.47 -12.71
C LEU A 105 -11.99 -18.05 -14.00
N GLY A 106 -11.08 -18.88 -14.53
CA GLY A 106 -10.35 -18.60 -15.77
C GLY A 106 -8.95 -18.02 -15.59
N GLY A 107 -8.49 -17.80 -14.37
CA GLY A 107 -7.16 -17.27 -14.08
C GLY A 107 -7.05 -15.77 -14.27
N PHE A 108 -5.94 -15.30 -14.87
CA PHE A 108 -5.77 -13.86 -15.14
C PHE A 108 -6.94 -13.30 -15.98
N PRO A 109 -7.51 -12.13 -15.63
CA PRO A 109 -7.08 -11.15 -14.63
C PRO A 109 -7.75 -11.30 -13.25
N ILE A 110 -8.43 -12.39 -12.95
CA ILE A 110 -9.14 -12.59 -11.69
C ILE A 110 -8.13 -12.97 -10.61
N ILE A 111 -7.77 -12.00 -9.76
CA ILE A 111 -6.71 -12.13 -8.79
C ILE A 111 -7.21 -12.74 -7.47
N GLY A 112 -6.52 -13.78 -7.02
CA GLY A 112 -6.77 -14.43 -5.74
C GLY A 112 -5.70 -14.08 -4.70
N SER A 113 -4.81 -15.01 -4.41
CA SER A 113 -3.71 -14.82 -3.45
C SER A 113 -2.75 -13.69 -3.83
N GLY A 114 -2.76 -13.28 -5.09
CA GLY A 114 -1.98 -12.16 -5.61
C GLY A 114 -2.43 -10.78 -5.12
N GLN A 115 -3.64 -10.62 -4.57
CA GLN A 115 -4.13 -9.32 -4.06
C GLN A 115 -3.18 -8.66 -3.04
N GLY A 116 -2.60 -9.45 -2.14
CA GLY A 116 -1.60 -8.95 -1.19
C GLY A 116 -0.23 -8.68 -1.81
N ILE A 117 0.02 -9.21 -3.01
CA ILE A 117 1.29 -9.07 -3.73
C ILE A 117 1.30 -7.80 -4.58
N ILE A 118 0.21 -7.48 -5.28
CA ILE A 118 0.16 -6.25 -6.11
C ILE A 118 0.38 -4.97 -5.29
N LYS A 119 0.12 -5.00 -3.98
CA LYS A 119 0.37 -3.86 -3.09
C LYS A 119 1.85 -3.42 -3.07
N TYR A 120 2.79 -4.31 -3.34
CA TYR A 120 4.22 -3.96 -3.40
C TYR A 120 4.56 -2.96 -4.52
N PHE A 121 3.71 -2.79 -5.54
CA PHE A 121 3.88 -1.73 -6.54
C PHE A 121 3.88 -0.31 -5.94
N ALA A 122 3.26 -0.12 -4.77
CA ALA A 122 3.21 1.17 -4.09
C ALA A 122 4.58 1.65 -3.58
N VAL A 123 5.52 0.74 -3.34
CA VAL A 123 6.74 1.02 -2.58
C VAL A 123 7.78 1.79 -3.39
N LEU A 124 8.10 1.33 -4.59
CA LEU A 124 9.16 1.96 -5.40
C LEU A 124 8.90 3.45 -5.71
N PRO A 125 7.67 3.88 -6.08
CA PRO A 125 7.36 5.30 -6.25
C PRO A 125 7.65 6.16 -5.02
N LEU A 126 7.44 5.63 -3.81
CA LEU A 126 7.74 6.33 -2.57
C LEU A 126 9.25 6.52 -2.36
N PHE A 127 10.08 5.52 -2.72
CA PHE A 127 11.54 5.63 -2.67
C PHE A 127 12.06 6.61 -3.74
N LEU A 128 11.46 6.64 -4.92
CA LEU A 128 11.77 7.64 -5.94
C LEU A 128 11.43 9.05 -5.46
N PHE A 129 10.30 9.24 -4.79
CA PHE A 129 9.95 10.51 -4.17
C PHE A 129 10.95 10.91 -3.08
N LEU A 130 11.30 10.01 -2.15
CA LEU A 130 12.18 10.32 -1.02
C LEU A 130 13.61 10.67 -1.45
N PHE A 131 14.16 9.97 -2.45
CA PHE A 131 15.60 10.01 -2.73
C PHE A 131 15.97 10.49 -4.13
N TYR A 132 15.00 10.58 -5.05
CA TYR A 132 15.27 10.90 -6.45
C TYR A 132 14.30 11.93 -7.04
N ARG A 133 13.50 12.63 -6.20
CA ARG A 133 12.50 13.59 -6.69
C ARG A 133 13.06 14.62 -7.66
N GLU A 134 14.33 15.05 -7.45
CA GLU A 134 15.00 16.04 -8.30
C GLU A 134 15.19 15.56 -9.77
N LYS A 135 15.11 14.25 -9.99
CA LYS A 135 15.26 13.64 -11.32
C LYS A 135 13.96 13.50 -12.08
N PHE A 136 12.84 13.80 -11.44
CA PHE A 136 11.51 13.67 -12.02
C PHE A 136 10.76 14.99 -11.97
N SER A 137 9.94 15.27 -12.97
CA SER A 137 9.01 16.38 -12.90
C SER A 137 7.91 16.09 -11.85
N HIS A 138 7.30 17.13 -11.30
CA HIS A 138 6.18 16.99 -10.34
C HIS A 138 5.02 16.18 -10.93
N LYS A 139 4.76 16.38 -12.22
CA LYS A 139 3.76 15.58 -12.95
C LYS A 139 4.12 14.09 -12.96
N GLN A 140 5.38 13.73 -13.21
CA GLN A 140 5.82 12.34 -13.18
C GLN A 140 5.69 11.73 -11.79
N LEU A 141 6.12 12.43 -10.73
CA LEU A 141 5.99 11.97 -9.36
C LEU A 141 4.53 11.80 -8.95
N THR A 142 3.65 12.71 -9.38
CA THR A 142 2.20 12.59 -9.15
C THR A 142 1.66 11.30 -9.76
N TYR A 143 1.93 11.05 -11.06
CA TYR A 143 1.41 9.85 -11.73
C TYR A 143 2.07 8.56 -11.24
N LEU A 144 3.36 8.58 -10.93
CA LEU A 144 4.06 7.41 -10.35
C LEU A 144 3.45 6.99 -9.01
N ASN A 145 3.05 7.96 -8.17
CA ASN A 145 2.42 7.67 -6.89
C ASN A 145 0.91 7.43 -7.01
N PHE A 146 0.24 8.00 -8.00
CA PHE A 146 -1.17 7.71 -8.27
C PHE A 146 -1.38 6.31 -8.87
N ALA A 147 -0.50 5.85 -9.76
CA ALA A 147 -0.65 4.60 -10.49
C ALA A 147 -0.89 3.36 -9.59
N PRO A 148 -0.12 3.11 -8.50
CA PRO A 148 -0.39 1.98 -7.63
C PRO A 148 -1.71 2.12 -6.84
N VAL A 149 -2.12 3.34 -6.48
CA VAL A 149 -3.43 3.62 -5.85
C VAL A 149 -4.55 3.26 -6.81
N ALA A 150 -4.48 3.76 -8.05
CA ALA A 150 -5.46 3.45 -9.09
C ALA A 150 -5.50 1.95 -9.37
N MET A 151 -4.34 1.31 -9.54
CA MET A 151 -4.25 -0.10 -9.83
C MET A 151 -4.93 -0.96 -8.75
N VAL A 152 -4.67 -0.69 -7.47
CA VAL A 152 -5.24 -1.49 -6.38
C VAL A 152 -6.73 -1.26 -6.22
N LEU A 153 -7.20 0.00 -6.31
CA LEU A 153 -8.62 0.31 -6.18
C LEU A 153 -9.43 -0.17 -7.38
N LEU A 154 -8.90 -0.06 -8.59
CA LEU A 154 -9.57 -0.59 -9.79
C LEU A 154 -9.58 -2.11 -9.81
N TRP A 155 -8.46 -2.75 -9.46
CA TRP A 155 -8.35 -4.20 -9.56
C TRP A 155 -9.03 -4.91 -8.38
N ILE A 156 -8.62 -4.64 -7.13
CA ILE A 156 -9.24 -5.26 -5.96
C ILE A 156 -10.69 -4.78 -5.80
N GLY A 157 -10.98 -3.50 -6.07
CA GLY A 157 -12.36 -3.00 -6.14
C GLY A 157 -13.18 -3.73 -7.19
N GLY A 158 -12.60 -4.01 -8.37
CA GLY A 158 -13.24 -4.80 -9.41
C GLY A 158 -13.52 -6.25 -9.01
N MET A 159 -12.68 -6.86 -8.15
CA MET A 159 -12.93 -8.22 -7.64
C MET A 159 -14.18 -8.30 -6.76
N LYS A 160 -14.60 -7.20 -6.12
CA LYS A 160 -15.80 -7.15 -5.26
C LYS A 160 -17.11 -7.41 -5.99
N PHE A 161 -17.11 -7.38 -7.32
CA PHE A 161 -18.26 -7.78 -8.13
C PHE A 161 -18.39 -9.30 -8.30
N PHE A 162 -17.42 -10.08 -7.83
CA PHE A 162 -17.46 -11.54 -7.83
C PHE A 162 -17.89 -12.09 -6.48
N GLU A 163 -18.67 -13.17 -6.50
CA GLU A 163 -19.23 -13.81 -5.30
C GLU A 163 -18.13 -14.31 -4.34
N PHE A 164 -17.02 -14.84 -4.85
CA PHE A 164 -15.93 -15.31 -4.00
C PHE A 164 -15.34 -14.20 -3.14
N GLU A 165 -15.22 -12.97 -3.68
CA GLU A 165 -14.70 -11.83 -2.95
C GLU A 165 -15.76 -11.28 -1.98
N ALA A 166 -17.03 -11.22 -2.40
CA ALA A 166 -18.14 -10.81 -1.55
C ALA A 166 -18.21 -11.69 -0.28
N ASN A 167 -18.07 -13.01 -0.44
CA ASN A 167 -18.04 -13.95 0.68
C ASN A 167 -16.76 -13.84 1.52
N ALA A 168 -15.62 -13.53 0.89
CA ALA A 168 -14.34 -13.39 1.61
C ALA A 168 -14.29 -12.17 2.53
N ILE A 169 -15.03 -11.10 2.23
CA ILE A 169 -15.04 -9.87 3.03
C ILE A 169 -16.17 -9.82 4.09
N VAL A 170 -17.03 -10.83 4.20
CA VAL A 170 -18.17 -10.84 5.14
C VAL A 170 -17.72 -10.49 6.56
N GLY A 171 -16.74 -11.21 7.09
CA GLY A 171 -16.24 -10.96 8.45
C GLY A 171 -15.62 -9.58 8.66
N LEU A 172 -15.08 -8.96 7.60
CA LEU A 172 -14.54 -7.60 7.64
C LEU A 172 -15.68 -6.58 7.76
N VAL A 173 -16.71 -6.73 6.95
CA VAL A 173 -17.86 -5.80 6.90
C VAL A 173 -18.69 -5.94 8.18
N GLU A 174 -18.98 -7.16 8.64
CA GLU A 174 -19.79 -7.41 9.86
C GLU A 174 -19.14 -6.84 11.12
N THR A 175 -17.82 -6.95 11.24
CA THR A 175 -17.10 -6.44 12.42
C THR A 175 -16.79 -4.96 12.36
N SER A 176 -16.95 -4.32 11.20
CA SER A 176 -16.66 -2.91 11.01
C SER A 176 -17.76 -2.01 11.57
N PRO A 177 -17.46 -1.10 12.49
CA PRO A 177 -18.45 -0.13 12.99
C PRO A 177 -18.91 0.86 11.91
N PHE A 178 -18.15 0.98 10.82
CA PHE A 178 -18.43 1.91 9.72
C PHE A 178 -19.13 1.25 8.54
N MET A 179 -19.10 -0.09 8.42
CA MET A 179 -19.59 -0.80 7.23
C MET A 179 -20.67 -1.84 7.54
N SER A 180 -20.84 -2.28 8.79
CA SER A 180 -21.80 -3.34 9.16
C SER A 180 -23.25 -3.01 8.79
N TRP A 181 -23.61 -1.72 8.77
CA TRP A 181 -24.93 -1.26 8.33
C TRP A 181 -25.26 -1.63 6.87
N LEU A 182 -24.25 -1.88 6.03
CA LEU A 182 -24.46 -2.29 4.64
C LEU A 182 -25.29 -3.59 4.57
N TYR A 183 -25.05 -4.52 5.48
CA TYR A 183 -25.79 -5.78 5.52
C TYR A 183 -27.22 -5.66 6.10
N ALA A 184 -27.55 -4.53 6.72
CA ALA A 184 -28.94 -4.21 7.08
C ALA A 184 -29.74 -3.72 5.87
N VAL A 185 -29.08 -3.23 4.81
CA VAL A 185 -29.71 -2.63 3.64
C VAL A 185 -29.55 -3.50 2.39
N PHE A 186 -28.40 -4.17 2.23
CA PHE A 186 -28.04 -4.94 1.05
C PHE A 186 -27.77 -6.40 1.36
N SER A 187 -27.95 -7.28 0.39
CA SER A 187 -27.37 -8.62 0.44
C SER A 187 -25.85 -8.58 0.51
N VAL A 188 -25.20 -9.70 0.86
CA VAL A 188 -23.73 -9.82 0.88
C VAL A 188 -23.11 -9.35 -0.43
N GLN A 189 -23.61 -9.87 -1.56
CA GLN A 189 -23.14 -9.45 -2.89
C GLN A 189 -23.49 -7.97 -3.19
N GLY A 190 -24.66 -7.51 -2.79
CA GLY A 190 -25.06 -6.11 -2.97
C GLY A 190 -24.14 -5.13 -2.22
N ALA A 191 -23.82 -5.43 -0.95
CA ALA A 191 -22.88 -4.65 -0.15
C ALA A 191 -21.48 -4.65 -0.77
N SER A 192 -20.99 -5.82 -1.21
CA SER A 192 -19.71 -5.93 -1.92
C SER A 192 -19.67 -5.10 -3.20
N ASN A 193 -20.75 -5.12 -4.00
CA ASN A 193 -20.85 -4.30 -5.21
C ASN A 193 -20.82 -2.80 -4.90
N VAL A 194 -21.47 -2.35 -3.82
CA VAL A 194 -21.42 -0.95 -3.37
C VAL A 194 -20.01 -0.54 -3.01
N ILE A 195 -19.28 -1.38 -2.24
CA ILE A 195 -17.89 -1.14 -1.84
C ILE A 195 -17.00 -1.08 -3.09
N GLY A 196 -17.10 -2.08 -3.96
CA GLY A 196 -16.31 -2.12 -5.20
C GLY A 196 -16.62 -0.94 -6.14
N GLY A 197 -17.90 -0.58 -6.26
CA GLY A 197 -18.32 0.60 -7.02
C GLY A 197 -17.73 1.89 -6.47
N PHE A 198 -17.67 2.05 -5.16
CA PHE A 198 -17.02 3.18 -4.50
C PHE A 198 -15.52 3.21 -4.83
N ASP A 199 -14.80 2.10 -4.66
CA ASP A 199 -13.37 1.99 -4.93
C ASP A 199 -13.05 2.40 -6.38
N VAL A 200 -13.76 1.81 -7.34
CA VAL A 200 -13.57 2.06 -8.78
C VAL A 200 -13.90 3.50 -9.16
N LEU A 201 -15.06 4.00 -8.71
CA LEU A 201 -15.53 5.34 -9.02
C LEU A 201 -14.53 6.41 -8.56
N PHE A 202 -14.09 6.35 -7.30
CA PHE A 202 -13.23 7.38 -6.75
C PHE A 202 -11.79 7.28 -7.24
N ALA A 203 -11.31 6.10 -7.60
CA ALA A 203 -10.04 5.96 -8.31
C ALA A 203 -10.08 6.65 -9.70
N LEU A 204 -11.16 6.45 -10.46
CA LEU A 204 -11.34 7.10 -11.76
C LEU A 204 -11.51 8.62 -11.64
N LEU A 205 -12.31 9.08 -10.67
CA LEU A 205 -12.50 10.51 -10.41
C LEU A 205 -11.19 11.18 -9.97
N LEU A 206 -10.36 10.53 -9.13
CA LEU A 206 -9.06 11.06 -8.74
C LEU A 206 -8.14 11.19 -9.97
N GLY A 207 -8.09 10.16 -10.82
CA GLY A 207 -7.32 10.22 -12.07
C GLY A 207 -7.79 11.34 -13.01
N ALA A 208 -9.10 11.48 -13.19
CA ALA A 208 -9.69 12.56 -13.99
C ALA A 208 -9.38 13.94 -13.39
N GLY A 209 -9.49 14.09 -12.07
CA GLY A 209 -9.15 15.32 -11.36
C GLY A 209 -7.69 15.72 -11.54
N ILE A 210 -6.74 14.76 -11.42
CA ILE A 210 -5.30 14.97 -11.65
C ILE A 210 -5.05 15.38 -13.10
N PHE A 211 -5.68 14.69 -14.06
CA PHE A 211 -5.51 14.97 -15.48
C PHE A 211 -6.02 16.37 -15.85
N THR A 212 -7.22 16.74 -15.38
CA THR A 212 -7.85 18.05 -15.63
C THR A 212 -7.36 19.16 -14.70
N LYS A 213 -6.51 18.83 -13.70
CA LYS A 213 -6.06 19.76 -12.66
C LYS A 213 -7.19 20.41 -11.86
N ASN A 214 -8.31 19.69 -11.73
CA ASN A 214 -9.49 20.18 -11.00
C ASN A 214 -9.33 19.92 -9.51
N LYS A 215 -8.89 20.94 -8.76
CA LYS A 215 -8.62 20.84 -7.31
C LYS A 215 -9.83 20.34 -6.48
N PRO A 216 -11.06 20.84 -6.64
CA PRO A 216 -12.23 20.29 -5.94
C PRO A 216 -12.41 18.79 -6.16
N VAL A 217 -12.28 18.31 -7.40
CA VAL A 217 -12.38 16.88 -7.73
C VAL A 217 -11.26 16.10 -7.08
N ILE A 218 -10.00 16.60 -7.15
CA ILE A 218 -8.85 15.95 -6.50
C ILE A 218 -9.08 15.83 -4.99
N ILE A 219 -9.57 16.89 -4.33
CA ILE A 219 -9.81 16.88 -2.88
C ILE A 219 -10.88 15.84 -2.53
N ALA A 220 -12.04 15.91 -3.18
CA ALA A 220 -13.16 15.02 -2.86
C ALA A 220 -12.80 13.55 -3.12
N SER A 221 -12.26 13.24 -4.31
CA SER A 221 -11.89 11.87 -4.67
C SER A 221 -10.65 11.37 -3.93
N GLY A 222 -9.68 12.25 -3.65
CA GLY A 222 -8.51 11.91 -2.85
C GLY A 222 -8.88 11.55 -1.40
N LEU A 223 -9.80 12.30 -0.78
CA LEU A 223 -10.34 11.97 0.54
C LEU A 223 -11.13 10.65 0.52
N ALA A 224 -11.92 10.42 -0.53
CA ALA A 224 -12.64 9.16 -0.69
C ALA A 224 -11.68 7.96 -0.86
N CYS A 225 -10.65 8.05 -1.72
CA CYS A 225 -9.62 7.02 -1.83
C CYS A 225 -8.86 6.81 -0.51
N LEU A 226 -8.53 7.89 0.20
CA LEU A 226 -7.87 7.82 1.50
C LEU A 226 -8.75 7.09 2.53
N SER A 227 -10.07 7.37 2.53
CA SER A 227 -11.00 6.73 3.45
C SER A 227 -11.05 5.21 3.28
N VAL A 228 -10.90 4.67 2.06
CA VAL A 228 -10.80 3.22 1.81
C VAL A 228 -9.63 2.63 2.59
N PHE A 229 -8.43 3.19 2.45
CA PHE A 229 -7.24 2.67 3.12
C PHE A 229 -7.24 2.90 4.62
N LEU A 230 -7.84 3.99 5.11
CA LEU A 230 -8.01 4.21 6.55
C LEU A 230 -9.06 3.28 7.15
N MET A 231 -10.15 3.02 6.40
CA MET A 231 -11.17 2.06 6.78
C MET A 231 -10.59 0.66 6.96
N THR A 232 -9.73 0.23 6.02
CA THR A 232 -9.08 -1.09 6.15
C THR A 232 -8.19 -1.17 7.40
N GLN A 233 -7.53 -0.07 7.83
CA GLN A 233 -6.74 -0.08 9.07
C GLN A 233 -7.61 -0.36 10.31
N THR A 234 -8.90 -0.01 10.30
CA THR A 234 -9.78 -0.31 11.44
C THR A 234 -9.95 -1.81 11.66
N PHE A 235 -9.85 -2.64 10.61
CA PHE A 235 -9.95 -4.10 10.72
C PHE A 235 -8.83 -4.71 11.56
N LEU A 236 -7.70 -4.02 11.73
CA LEU A 236 -6.66 -4.46 12.68
C LEU A 236 -7.20 -4.58 14.10
N PHE A 237 -8.21 -3.79 14.45
CA PHE A 237 -8.78 -3.71 15.81
C PHE A 237 -10.16 -4.35 15.91
N THR A 238 -10.91 -4.44 14.81
CA THR A 238 -12.29 -4.92 14.82
C THR A 238 -12.42 -6.40 14.49
N VAL A 239 -11.46 -6.95 13.70
CA VAL A 239 -11.46 -8.37 13.36
C VAL A 239 -10.67 -9.15 14.42
N PRO A 240 -11.26 -10.17 15.06
CA PRO A 240 -10.58 -10.98 16.08
C PRO A 240 -9.26 -11.57 15.56
N ASP A 241 -8.28 -11.69 16.45
CA ASP A 241 -6.96 -12.30 16.21
C ASP A 241 -6.09 -11.65 15.12
N THR A 242 -6.52 -10.51 14.55
CA THR A 242 -5.72 -9.77 13.58
C THR A 242 -4.40 -9.29 14.19
N PHE A 243 -4.46 -8.73 15.41
CA PHE A 243 -3.33 -8.63 16.32
C PHE A 243 -3.27 -9.85 17.22
N ASN A 244 -2.10 -10.46 17.38
CA ASN A 244 -1.91 -11.57 18.28
C ASN A 244 -0.54 -11.50 18.98
N SER A 245 -0.47 -12.14 20.16
CA SER A 245 0.74 -12.11 21.00
C SER A 245 1.89 -12.94 20.46
N THR A 246 1.63 -13.84 19.51
CA THR A 246 2.64 -14.78 19.01
C THR A 246 3.42 -14.18 17.83
N THR A 247 2.73 -13.53 16.89
CA THR A 247 3.34 -13.09 15.63
C THR A 247 3.08 -11.62 15.29
N ILE A 248 2.60 -10.82 16.24
CA ILE A 248 2.19 -9.41 16.11
C ILE A 248 0.91 -9.29 15.29
N VAL A 249 0.91 -9.67 14.02
CA VAL A 249 -0.29 -9.69 13.17
C VAL A 249 -0.41 -11.02 12.42
N ASN A 250 -1.65 -11.45 12.19
CA ASN A 250 -1.94 -12.62 11.38
C ASN A 250 -1.85 -12.31 9.86
N ARG A 251 -2.28 -13.26 9.00
CA ARG A 251 -2.30 -13.09 7.55
C ARG A 251 -3.11 -11.87 7.09
N LEU A 252 -4.27 -11.62 7.73
CA LEU A 252 -5.12 -10.47 7.42
C LEU A 252 -4.43 -9.17 7.81
N GLY A 253 -3.83 -9.10 9.00
CA GLY A 253 -3.07 -7.93 9.44
C GLY A 253 -1.89 -7.59 8.53
N GLN A 254 -1.18 -8.62 8.01
CA GLN A 254 -0.12 -8.42 6.99
C GLN A 254 -0.67 -7.84 5.68
N PHE A 255 -1.88 -8.22 5.29
CA PHE A 255 -2.55 -7.66 4.11
C PHE A 255 -2.93 -6.20 4.33
N ILE A 256 -3.49 -5.88 5.50
CA ILE A 256 -4.00 -4.56 5.87
C ILE A 256 -2.86 -3.56 6.07
N ILE A 257 -1.78 -3.94 6.78
CA ILE A 257 -0.68 -3.00 7.08
C ILE A 257 -0.03 -2.41 5.83
N LYS A 258 -0.06 -3.12 4.70
CA LYS A 258 0.43 -2.65 3.41
C LYS A 258 -0.39 -1.50 2.83
N ASP A 259 -1.62 -1.28 3.30
CA ASP A 259 -2.45 -0.16 2.84
C ASP A 259 -1.90 1.20 3.29
N LEU A 260 -1.03 1.22 4.30
CA LEU A 260 -0.28 2.41 4.69
C LEU A 260 0.63 2.93 3.56
N TRP A 261 1.05 2.07 2.64
CA TRP A 261 1.84 2.50 1.48
C TRP A 261 1.00 3.37 0.52
N PHE A 262 -0.30 3.04 0.35
CA PHE A 262 -1.21 3.84 -0.47
C PHE A 262 -1.59 5.16 0.21
N VAL A 263 -1.69 5.18 1.55
CA VAL A 263 -1.81 6.42 2.30
C VAL A 263 -0.61 7.33 2.03
N ALA A 264 0.61 6.77 2.04
CA ALA A 264 1.82 7.50 1.71
C ALA A 264 1.84 7.99 0.24
N ASN A 265 1.44 7.13 -0.72
CA ASN A 265 1.32 7.54 -2.13
C ASN A 265 0.31 8.69 -2.30
N LEU A 266 -0.87 8.61 -1.66
CA LEU A 266 -1.87 9.68 -1.69
C LEU A 266 -1.36 10.98 -1.08
N ALA A 267 -0.53 10.92 -0.03
CA ALA A 267 0.10 12.08 0.54
C ALA A 267 1.06 12.78 -0.44
N VAL A 268 1.84 11.99 -1.20
CA VAL A 268 2.70 12.53 -2.27
C VAL A 268 1.87 13.16 -3.39
N VAL A 269 0.80 12.49 -3.83
CA VAL A 269 -0.13 13.03 -4.83
C VAL A 269 -0.73 14.36 -4.34
N ALA A 270 -1.24 14.39 -3.11
CA ALA A 270 -1.82 15.61 -2.52
C ALA A 270 -0.78 16.74 -2.41
N TYR A 271 0.46 16.43 -2.03
CA TYR A 271 1.53 17.42 -1.97
C TYR A 271 1.71 18.13 -3.33
N PHE A 272 1.94 17.39 -4.39
CA PHE A 272 2.22 17.98 -5.70
C PHE A 272 0.99 18.61 -6.37
N THR A 273 -0.22 18.14 -6.06
CA THR A 273 -1.44 18.66 -6.71
C THR A 273 -2.10 19.81 -5.97
N LEU A 274 -1.95 19.88 -4.64
CA LEU A 274 -2.70 20.81 -3.80
C LEU A 274 -1.82 21.77 -2.98
N PHE A 275 -0.67 21.30 -2.47
CA PHE A 275 0.07 22.02 -1.42
C PHE A 275 1.36 22.69 -1.89
N GLU A 276 1.99 22.20 -2.94
CA GLU A 276 3.31 22.70 -3.37
C GLU A 276 3.33 24.19 -3.67
N ALA A 277 2.37 24.68 -4.48
CA ALA A 277 2.31 26.11 -4.82
C ALA A 277 2.17 26.98 -3.58
N VAL A 278 1.29 26.59 -2.66
CA VAL A 278 1.05 27.31 -1.39
C VAL A 278 2.30 27.29 -0.49
N SER A 279 3.05 26.18 -0.50
CA SER A 279 4.29 26.07 0.29
C SER A 279 5.38 27.01 -0.23
N ARG A 280 5.56 27.10 -1.53
CA ARG A 280 6.54 28.01 -2.17
C ARG A 280 6.22 29.48 -1.90
N GLU A 281 4.97 29.88 -2.06
CA GLU A 281 4.54 31.27 -1.75
C GLU A 281 4.83 31.67 -0.30
N ARG A 282 4.63 30.75 0.65
CA ARG A 282 4.95 31.01 2.07
C ARG A 282 6.44 31.14 2.33
N GLU A 283 7.26 30.28 1.72
CA GLU A 283 8.71 30.35 1.87
C GLU A 283 9.28 31.65 1.30
N GLU A 284 8.83 32.08 0.11
CA GLU A 284 9.21 33.34 -0.50
C GLU A 284 8.81 34.56 0.37
N THR A 285 7.60 34.53 0.95
CA THR A 285 7.12 35.59 1.84
C THR A 285 7.96 35.67 3.12
N GLN A 286 8.33 34.55 3.71
CA GLN A 286 9.18 34.53 4.93
C GLN A 286 10.59 35.01 4.64
N LEU A 287 11.18 34.65 3.50
CA LEU A 287 12.50 35.14 3.10
C LEU A 287 12.52 36.66 2.86
N SER A 288 11.44 37.22 2.32
CA SER A 288 11.31 38.69 2.08
C SER A 288 11.10 39.50 3.36
N GLN A 289 10.66 38.86 4.43
CA GLN A 289 10.41 39.52 5.74
C GLN A 289 11.55 39.30 6.75
N SER A 290 12.59 38.53 6.43
CA SER A 290 13.76 38.36 7.29
C SER A 290 14.59 39.68 7.28
N PRO A 291 14.83 40.33 8.42
CA PRO A 291 15.71 41.50 8.44
C PRO A 291 17.13 41.08 8.05
N GLN A 292 17.77 41.89 7.19
CA GLN A 292 19.21 41.79 6.87
C GLN A 292 20.07 42.13 8.07
#